data_e8a432d647e71776a732ce11b7048fec
#
_entry.id   e8a432d647e71776a732ce11b7048fec
#
_cell.length_a   1.000
_cell.length_b   1.000
_cell.length_c   1.000
_cell.angle_alpha   90.00
_cell.angle_beta   90.00
_cell.angle_gamma   90.00
#
_symmetry.space_group_name_H-M   'P 1'
#
loop_
_entity.id
_entity.type
_entity.pdbx_description
1 polymer ?
#
loop_
_entity_poly.entity_id
_entity_poly.type
_entity_poly.pdbx_seq_one_letter_code
_entity_poly.pdbx_strand_id
1 'polypeptide(L)'
;MEEKRWESCNAEALLEEFFSQDDLRQLALSTGELLGCPLLVLDDTFHIAAHHLPLGFSDALFETAVRRGEISYEAGAIISRNPMLTAGWADYVQLADSPYRRRFAPLVSAGVRLGCLICVDTDGHLEKIPPQTWELVEHILAKQLFMEVSRQDKPSETAEDILMHLLDGGFSSAAHFQLQASGTYLADFHPLTFALIDLEAYHNAYMGKRHLREELETQIPDA
;
A
#
# COMPACT_ATOMS: atom_id res chain seq x y z
N MET A 1 -9.94 35.36 -7.79
CA MET A 1 -10.91 34.48 -8.46
C MET A 1 -10.45 33.01 -8.46
N GLU A 2 -9.25 32.72 -7.96
CA GLU A 2 -8.70 31.34 -7.85
C GLU A 2 -9.07 30.62 -6.54
N GLU A 3 -9.31 31.34 -5.45
CA GLU A 3 -9.68 30.75 -4.15
C GLU A 3 -11.00 29.95 -4.16
N LYS A 4 -11.92 30.28 -5.07
CA LYS A 4 -13.20 29.58 -5.19
C LYS A 4 -13.13 28.20 -5.88
N ARG A 5 -11.98 27.81 -6.44
CA ARG A 5 -11.84 26.57 -7.19
C ARG A 5 -11.81 25.34 -6.30
N TRP A 6 -11.44 25.51 -5.04
CA TRP A 6 -11.22 24.39 -4.08
C TRP A 6 -12.39 24.15 -3.12
N GLU A 7 -13.34 25.09 -3.01
CA GLU A 7 -14.26 25.15 -1.86
C GLU A 7 -15.51 24.28 -1.90
N SER A 8 -15.96 23.74 -3.01
CA SER A 8 -17.16 22.88 -2.99
C SER A 8 -17.35 21.90 -4.15
N CYS A 9 -16.81 22.18 -5.32
CA CYS A 9 -17.11 21.36 -6.50
C CYS A 9 -16.27 20.07 -6.57
N ASN A 10 -15.15 20.02 -5.86
CA ASN A 10 -14.10 19.04 -6.11
C ASN A 10 -14.21 17.78 -5.26
N ALA A 11 -14.68 17.88 -4.02
CA ALA A 11 -14.83 16.73 -3.14
C ALA A 11 -15.98 15.81 -3.62
N GLU A 12 -17.06 16.40 -4.11
CA GLU A 12 -18.22 15.66 -4.62
C GLU A 12 -17.85 14.91 -5.91
N ALA A 13 -17.14 15.56 -6.84
CA ALA A 13 -16.65 14.92 -8.05
C ALA A 13 -15.69 13.75 -7.77
N LEU A 14 -14.81 13.89 -6.78
CA LEU A 14 -13.90 12.82 -6.39
C LEU A 14 -14.64 11.63 -5.78
N LEU A 15 -15.66 11.90 -4.97
CA LEU A 15 -16.52 10.86 -4.41
C LEU A 15 -17.34 10.16 -5.49
N GLU A 16 -17.92 10.92 -6.44
CA GLU A 16 -18.64 10.34 -7.58
C GLU A 16 -17.73 9.43 -8.41
N GLU A 17 -16.50 9.87 -8.69
CA GLU A 17 -15.51 9.06 -9.39
C GLU A 17 -15.17 7.77 -8.62
N PHE A 18 -14.93 7.88 -7.31
CA PHE A 18 -14.64 6.71 -6.45
C PHE A 18 -15.80 5.71 -6.43
N PHE A 19 -17.05 6.19 -6.42
CA PHE A 19 -18.22 5.30 -6.42
C PHE A 19 -18.57 4.76 -7.81
N SER A 20 -18.16 5.43 -8.88
CA SER A 20 -18.45 5.02 -10.25
C SER A 20 -17.42 4.04 -10.82
N GLN A 21 -16.20 4.05 -10.32
CA GLN A 21 -15.08 3.30 -10.87
C GLN A 21 -14.36 2.49 -9.79
N ASP A 22 -14.06 1.26 -10.16
CA ASP A 22 -13.33 0.28 -9.34
C ASP A 22 -11.86 0.15 -9.80
N ASP A 23 -11.26 1.24 -10.30
CA ASP A 23 -9.91 1.27 -10.87
C ASP A 23 -9.07 2.39 -10.24
N LEU A 24 -8.02 1.98 -9.53
CA LEU A 24 -7.07 2.90 -8.88
C LEU A 24 -6.37 3.83 -9.88
N ARG A 25 -6.10 3.35 -11.11
CA ARG A 25 -5.43 4.15 -12.13
C ARG A 25 -6.30 5.30 -12.59
N GLN A 26 -7.57 5.03 -12.82
CA GLN A 26 -8.52 6.05 -13.21
C GLN A 26 -8.74 7.06 -12.07
N LEU A 27 -8.87 6.56 -10.84
CA LEU A 27 -9.00 7.42 -9.67
C LEU A 27 -7.77 8.31 -9.44
N ALA A 28 -6.56 7.78 -9.65
CA ALA A 28 -5.33 8.56 -9.58
C ALA A 28 -5.27 9.65 -10.65
N LEU A 29 -5.77 9.35 -11.86
CA LEU A 29 -5.85 10.29 -12.97
C LEU A 29 -6.79 11.45 -12.62
N SER A 30 -8.03 11.15 -12.23
CA SER A 30 -9.02 12.14 -11.81
C SER A 30 -8.55 12.96 -10.60
N THR A 31 -7.88 12.31 -9.64
CA THR A 31 -7.28 13.00 -8.48
C THR A 31 -6.18 13.97 -8.92
N GLY A 32 -5.30 13.57 -9.83
CA GLY A 32 -4.23 14.43 -10.33
C GLY A 32 -4.76 15.63 -11.13
N GLU A 33 -5.79 15.44 -11.94
CA GLU A 33 -6.48 16.52 -12.65
C GLU A 33 -7.14 17.49 -11.68
N LEU A 34 -7.81 16.95 -10.66
CA LEU A 34 -8.45 17.72 -9.61
C LEU A 34 -7.47 18.57 -8.82
N LEU A 35 -6.40 17.96 -8.35
CA LEU A 35 -5.34 18.64 -7.60
C LEU A 35 -4.46 19.54 -8.48
N GLY A 36 -4.50 19.35 -9.81
CA GLY A 36 -3.66 20.08 -10.76
C GLY A 36 -2.18 19.76 -10.64
N CYS A 37 -1.81 18.55 -10.21
CA CYS A 37 -0.43 18.18 -9.97
C CYS A 37 -0.09 16.77 -10.46
N PRO A 38 1.18 16.51 -10.83
CA PRO A 38 1.66 15.15 -11.05
C PRO A 38 1.60 14.37 -9.73
N LEU A 39 1.16 13.11 -9.77
CA LEU A 39 1.14 12.26 -8.58
C LEU A 39 1.52 10.81 -8.88
N LEU A 40 2.03 10.14 -7.83
CA LEU A 40 2.29 8.71 -7.78
C LEU A 40 1.55 8.11 -6.59
N VAL A 41 0.89 7.00 -6.80
CA VAL A 41 0.37 6.12 -5.74
C VAL A 41 1.29 4.93 -5.69
N LEU A 42 1.95 4.75 -4.55
CA LEU A 42 2.86 3.63 -4.30
C LEU A 42 2.19 2.61 -3.39
N ASP A 43 2.51 1.35 -3.61
CA ASP A 43 2.28 0.30 -2.62
C ASP A 43 3.31 0.36 -1.47
N ASP A 44 3.21 -0.53 -0.51
CA ASP A 44 4.09 -0.61 0.66
C ASP A 44 5.50 -1.16 0.33
N THR A 45 5.69 -1.69 -0.88
CA THR A 45 6.98 -2.13 -1.44
C THR A 45 7.63 -1.09 -2.36
N PHE A 46 7.02 0.11 -2.45
CA PHE A 46 7.46 1.25 -3.26
C PHE A 46 7.32 1.08 -4.78
N HIS A 47 6.55 0.10 -5.23
CA HIS A 47 6.14 0.03 -6.63
C HIS A 47 5.00 1.02 -6.91
N ILE A 48 4.95 1.48 -8.15
CA ILE A 48 3.92 2.42 -8.60
C ILE A 48 2.65 1.64 -8.98
N ALA A 49 1.65 1.71 -8.11
CA ALA A 49 0.33 1.14 -8.35
C ALA A 49 -0.47 1.97 -9.36
N ALA A 50 -0.38 3.30 -9.25
CA ALA A 50 -1.01 4.24 -10.18
C ALA A 50 -0.24 5.56 -10.24
N HIS A 51 -0.47 6.34 -11.31
CA HIS A 51 0.13 7.66 -11.46
C HIS A 51 -0.71 8.58 -12.34
N HIS A 52 -0.52 9.90 -12.17
CA HIS A 52 -0.97 10.93 -13.08
C HIS A 52 0.20 11.77 -13.56
N LEU A 53 0.33 11.91 -14.87
CA LEU A 53 1.37 12.71 -15.51
C LEU A 53 0.69 13.76 -16.42
N PRO A 54 0.61 15.05 -15.98
CA PRO A 54 0.02 16.10 -16.80
C PRO A 54 0.82 16.37 -18.06
N LEU A 55 0.13 16.77 -19.11
CA LEU A 55 0.77 17.19 -20.36
C LEU A 55 1.69 18.39 -20.12
N GLY A 56 2.93 18.28 -20.62
CA GLY A 56 3.93 19.34 -20.51
C GLY A 56 4.71 19.36 -19.19
N PHE A 57 4.41 18.49 -18.24
CA PHE A 57 5.25 18.30 -17.06
C PHE A 57 6.48 17.46 -17.44
N SER A 58 7.66 17.88 -16.97
CA SER A 58 8.91 17.14 -17.12
C SER A 58 9.71 17.20 -15.82
N ASP A 59 10.01 16.03 -15.29
CA ASP A 59 10.88 15.81 -14.14
C ASP A 59 11.55 14.46 -14.28
N ALA A 60 12.87 14.44 -14.37
CA ALA A 60 13.65 13.25 -14.68
C ALA A 60 13.47 12.14 -13.62
N LEU A 61 13.30 12.50 -12.34
CA LEU A 61 13.06 11.53 -11.27
C LEU A 61 11.68 10.90 -11.41
N PHE A 62 10.66 11.72 -11.68
CA PHE A 62 9.28 11.25 -11.85
C PHE A 62 9.16 10.33 -13.08
N GLU A 63 9.66 10.77 -14.23
CA GLU A 63 9.62 9.99 -15.48
C GLU A 63 10.38 8.68 -15.35
N THR A 64 11.53 8.70 -14.66
CA THR A 64 12.31 7.49 -14.41
C THR A 64 11.58 6.52 -13.49
N ALA A 65 10.92 7.03 -12.44
CA ALA A 65 10.11 6.22 -11.54
C ALA A 65 8.95 5.54 -12.31
N VAL A 66 8.19 6.31 -13.09
CA VAL A 66 7.07 5.78 -13.89
C VAL A 66 7.57 4.71 -14.88
N ARG A 67 8.69 4.95 -15.57
CA ARG A 67 9.26 3.98 -16.52
C ARG A 67 9.75 2.70 -15.87
N ARG A 68 10.28 2.78 -14.63
CA ARG A 68 10.75 1.60 -13.89
C ARG A 68 9.63 0.87 -13.16
N GLY A 69 8.50 1.55 -12.90
CA GLY A 69 7.43 1.04 -12.06
C GLY A 69 7.74 1.12 -10.56
N GLU A 70 8.83 1.79 -10.17
CA GLU A 70 9.28 1.92 -8.78
C GLU A 70 10.00 3.25 -8.57
N ILE A 71 10.01 3.75 -7.33
CA ILE A 71 10.74 4.97 -6.97
C ILE A 71 12.23 4.68 -6.73
N SER A 72 13.05 5.74 -6.71
CA SER A 72 14.47 5.62 -6.40
C SER A 72 14.69 5.17 -4.95
N TYR A 73 15.82 4.49 -4.71
CA TYR A 73 16.24 4.09 -3.37
C TYR A 73 16.29 5.27 -2.38
N GLU A 74 16.74 6.45 -2.86
CA GLU A 74 16.77 7.67 -2.06
C GLU A 74 15.36 8.09 -1.61
N ALA A 75 14.40 8.14 -2.54
CA ALA A 75 13.02 8.45 -2.21
C ALA A 75 12.42 7.43 -1.25
N GLY A 76 12.66 6.15 -1.44
CA GLY A 76 12.26 5.07 -0.54
C GLY A 76 12.88 5.21 0.86
N ALA A 77 14.17 5.59 0.94
CA ALA A 77 14.85 5.83 2.20
C ALA A 77 14.26 7.04 2.96
N ILE A 78 13.85 8.10 2.24
CA ILE A 78 13.16 9.25 2.82
C ILE A 78 11.82 8.81 3.42
N ILE A 79 11.00 8.08 2.66
CA ILE A 79 9.69 7.58 3.13
C ILE A 79 9.85 6.71 4.38
N SER A 80 10.89 5.86 4.43
CA SER A 80 11.10 4.91 5.53
C SER A 80 11.69 5.56 6.79
N ARG A 81 12.43 6.67 6.66
CA ARG A 81 13.18 7.29 7.76
C ARG A 81 12.61 8.61 8.24
N ASN A 82 11.70 9.22 7.48
CA ASN A 82 11.09 10.48 7.86
C ASN A 82 10.16 10.27 9.07
N PRO A 83 10.40 10.96 10.22
CA PRO A 83 9.60 10.76 11.42
C PRO A 83 8.12 11.12 11.24
N MET A 84 7.80 12.11 10.40
CA MET A 84 6.42 12.51 10.14
C MET A 84 5.69 11.40 9.39
N LEU A 85 6.32 10.87 8.32
CA LEU A 85 5.73 9.80 7.51
C LEU A 85 5.60 8.49 8.29
N THR A 86 6.55 8.18 9.17
CA THR A 86 6.48 7.00 10.06
C THR A 86 5.42 7.16 11.14
N ALA A 87 5.15 8.39 11.58
CA ALA A 87 4.07 8.70 12.51
C ALA A 87 2.68 8.76 11.84
N GLY A 88 2.58 8.55 10.54
CA GLY A 88 1.33 8.60 9.80
C GLY A 88 0.94 9.97 9.27
N TRP A 89 1.84 10.97 9.32
CA TRP A 89 1.58 12.34 8.87
C TRP A 89 2.23 12.62 7.52
N ALA A 90 1.59 13.45 6.72
CA ALA A 90 2.18 13.95 5.49
C ALA A 90 3.32 14.93 5.75
N ASP A 91 4.30 14.97 4.85
CA ASP A 91 5.43 15.90 4.91
C ASP A 91 5.85 16.36 3.51
N TYR A 92 6.44 17.55 3.46
CA TYR A 92 6.97 18.14 2.23
C TYR A 92 8.48 17.98 2.18
N VAL A 93 8.97 17.29 1.17
CA VAL A 93 10.39 16.99 0.99
C VAL A 93 10.89 17.52 -0.34
N GLN A 94 12.09 18.12 -0.33
CA GLN A 94 12.85 18.48 -1.52
C GLN A 94 13.87 17.38 -1.81
N LEU A 95 13.78 16.74 -2.99
CA LEU A 95 14.80 15.80 -3.45
C LEU A 95 15.96 16.54 -4.13
N ALA A 96 17.20 16.05 -3.97
CA ALA A 96 18.39 16.72 -4.46
C ALA A 96 18.40 16.93 -5.99
N ASP A 97 17.89 15.97 -6.73
CA ASP A 97 17.94 15.95 -8.19
C ASP A 97 16.64 16.43 -8.86
N SER A 98 15.78 17.15 -8.14
CA SER A 98 14.56 17.74 -8.69
C SER A 98 14.36 19.17 -8.24
N PRO A 99 13.87 20.05 -9.13
CA PRO A 99 13.55 21.43 -8.77
C PRO A 99 12.27 21.54 -7.93
N TYR A 100 11.48 20.49 -7.85
CA TYR A 100 10.15 20.52 -7.25
C TYR A 100 10.15 19.93 -5.84
N ARG A 101 9.43 20.58 -4.93
CA ARG A 101 9.05 19.97 -3.65
C ARG A 101 8.00 18.92 -3.90
N ARG A 102 7.98 17.92 -3.04
CA ARG A 102 6.99 16.84 -3.09
C ARG A 102 6.31 16.69 -1.75
N ARG A 103 5.00 16.56 -1.80
CA ARG A 103 4.22 16.14 -0.65
C ARG A 103 4.14 14.62 -0.63
N PHE A 104 4.67 14.04 0.42
CA PHE A 104 4.56 12.62 0.71
C PHE A 104 3.46 12.42 1.76
N ALA A 105 2.54 11.50 1.54
CA ALA A 105 1.49 11.18 2.49
C ALA A 105 1.32 9.66 2.60
N PRO A 106 1.37 9.08 3.81
CA PRO A 106 1.12 7.67 3.98
C PRO A 106 -0.35 7.36 3.70
N LEU A 107 -0.60 6.31 2.90
CA LEU A 107 -1.93 5.79 2.64
C LEU A 107 -2.24 4.70 3.66
N VAL A 108 -3.20 4.98 4.54
CA VAL A 108 -3.57 4.10 5.65
C VAL A 108 -5.05 3.73 5.55
N SER A 109 -5.36 2.44 5.63
CA SER A 109 -6.73 1.93 5.72
C SER A 109 -6.83 0.91 6.84
N ALA A 110 -7.88 1.00 7.66
CA ALA A 110 -8.09 0.13 8.81
C ALA A 110 -6.86 0.02 9.77
N GLY A 111 -6.09 1.11 9.91
CA GLY A 111 -4.88 1.14 10.74
C GLY A 111 -3.64 0.51 10.09
N VAL A 112 -3.76 -0.04 8.89
CA VAL A 112 -2.66 -0.64 8.13
C VAL A 112 -2.16 0.36 7.09
N ARG A 113 -0.85 0.58 7.04
CA ARG A 113 -0.21 1.38 5.98
C ARG A 113 -0.10 0.52 4.73
N LEU A 114 -0.76 0.95 3.67
CA LEU A 114 -0.83 0.25 2.38
C LEU A 114 0.16 0.78 1.36
N GLY A 115 0.66 2.01 1.59
CA GLY A 115 1.54 2.65 0.64
C GLY A 115 1.78 4.11 0.93
N CYS A 116 2.06 4.87 -0.13
CA CYS A 116 2.35 6.30 -0.04
C CYS A 116 1.82 7.05 -1.27
N LEU A 117 1.20 8.19 -1.05
CA LEU A 117 0.91 9.17 -2.09
C LEU A 117 2.06 10.17 -2.19
N ILE A 118 2.54 10.41 -3.40
CA ILE A 118 3.53 11.46 -3.69
C ILE A 118 2.91 12.44 -4.67
N CYS A 119 2.75 13.70 -4.28
CA CYS A 119 2.31 14.79 -5.15
C CYS A 119 3.47 15.75 -5.40
N VAL A 120 3.67 16.15 -6.66
CA VAL A 120 4.73 17.09 -7.05
C VAL A 120 4.17 18.50 -7.07
N ASP A 121 4.78 19.40 -6.28
CA ASP A 121 4.37 20.79 -6.21
C ASP A 121 5.10 21.61 -7.29
N THR A 122 4.41 21.88 -8.39
CA THR A 122 4.99 22.53 -9.55
C THR A 122 5.02 24.06 -9.46
N ASP A 123 4.13 24.66 -8.67
CA ASP A 123 3.93 26.11 -8.58
C ASP A 123 3.64 26.64 -7.16
N GLY A 124 3.82 25.82 -6.14
CA GLY A 124 3.60 26.18 -4.75
C GLY A 124 2.12 26.24 -4.32
N HIS A 125 1.22 25.61 -5.08
CA HIS A 125 -0.21 25.63 -4.76
C HIS A 125 -0.64 24.52 -3.79
N LEU A 126 0.11 23.42 -3.66
CA LEU A 126 -0.30 22.27 -2.84
C LEU A 126 -0.45 22.65 -1.36
N GLU A 127 0.32 23.61 -0.85
CA GLU A 127 0.19 24.09 0.54
C GLU A 127 -1.11 24.89 0.78
N LYS A 128 -1.76 25.37 -0.30
CA LYS A 128 -3.02 26.12 -0.22
C LYS A 128 -4.26 25.22 -0.26
N ILE A 129 -4.10 23.94 -0.57
CA ILE A 129 -5.18 22.97 -0.59
C ILE A 129 -5.63 22.72 0.85
N PRO A 130 -6.94 22.83 1.14
CA PRO A 130 -7.47 22.63 2.48
C PRO A 130 -7.12 21.25 3.05
N PRO A 131 -6.82 21.14 4.36
CA PRO A 131 -6.53 19.84 5.00
C PRO A 131 -7.63 18.79 4.77
N GLN A 132 -8.89 19.20 4.79
CA GLN A 132 -10.04 18.30 4.58
C GLN A 132 -10.04 17.67 3.18
N THR A 133 -9.56 18.42 2.17
CA THR A 133 -9.41 17.89 0.80
C THR A 133 -8.30 16.83 0.76
N TRP A 134 -7.19 17.08 1.46
CA TRP A 134 -6.12 16.09 1.58
C TRP A 134 -6.57 14.82 2.30
N GLU A 135 -7.25 14.96 3.43
CA GLU A 135 -7.81 13.84 4.18
C GLU A 135 -8.75 12.98 3.29
N LEU A 136 -9.60 13.61 2.51
CA LEU A 136 -10.49 12.93 1.59
C LEU A 136 -9.72 12.18 0.50
N VAL A 137 -8.77 12.85 -0.17
CA VAL A 137 -7.92 12.26 -1.22
C VAL A 137 -7.16 11.06 -0.70
N GLU A 138 -6.48 11.21 0.44
CA GLU A 138 -5.70 10.14 1.06
C GLU A 138 -6.59 8.96 1.45
N HIS A 139 -7.76 9.24 2.03
CA HIS A 139 -8.70 8.21 2.43
C HIS A 139 -9.27 7.41 1.24
N ILE A 140 -9.66 8.11 0.18
CA ILE A 140 -10.22 7.48 -1.02
C ILE A 140 -9.17 6.62 -1.72
N LEU A 141 -7.96 7.16 -1.94
CA LEU A 141 -6.86 6.42 -2.56
C LEU A 141 -6.42 5.22 -1.72
N ALA A 142 -6.32 5.39 -0.39
CA ALA A 142 -6.03 4.27 0.51
C ALA A 142 -7.09 3.19 0.45
N LYS A 143 -8.37 3.57 0.41
CA LYS A 143 -9.47 2.62 0.30
C LYS A 143 -9.45 1.85 -1.01
N GLN A 144 -9.20 2.55 -2.12
CA GLN A 144 -9.10 1.91 -3.44
C GLN A 144 -7.90 0.97 -3.53
N LEU A 145 -6.74 1.41 -3.03
CA LEU A 145 -5.54 0.55 -2.95
C LEU A 145 -5.80 -0.70 -2.11
N PHE A 146 -6.48 -0.55 -0.97
CA PHE A 146 -6.92 -1.68 -0.15
C PHE A 146 -7.80 -2.66 -0.95
N MET A 147 -8.77 -2.14 -1.69
CA MET A 147 -9.68 -2.98 -2.48
C MET A 147 -8.94 -3.74 -3.58
N GLU A 148 -7.95 -3.12 -4.23
CA GLU A 148 -7.13 -3.79 -5.24
C GLU A 148 -6.25 -4.89 -4.66
N VAL A 149 -5.55 -4.61 -3.55
CA VAL A 149 -4.75 -5.61 -2.84
C VAL A 149 -5.63 -6.78 -2.41
N SER A 150 -6.82 -6.51 -1.87
CA SER A 150 -7.78 -7.53 -1.44
C SER A 150 -8.39 -8.35 -2.58
N ARG A 151 -8.41 -7.81 -3.82
CA ARG A 151 -8.93 -8.52 -4.99
C ARG A 151 -7.92 -9.44 -5.65
N GLN A 152 -6.63 -9.14 -5.52
CA GLN A 152 -5.57 -9.94 -6.15
C GLN A 152 -5.48 -11.34 -5.55
N ASP A 153 -5.95 -11.51 -4.31
CA ASP A 153 -5.98 -12.80 -3.65
C ASP A 153 -7.40 -13.23 -3.31
N LYS A 154 -7.68 -14.51 -3.52
CA LYS A 154 -8.87 -15.14 -2.95
C LYS A 154 -8.80 -14.96 -1.43
N PRO A 155 -9.87 -14.49 -0.78
CA PRO A 155 -9.89 -14.41 0.67
C PRO A 155 -9.56 -15.78 1.26
N SER A 156 -8.51 -15.85 2.05
CA SER A 156 -8.23 -17.06 2.82
C SER A 156 -9.36 -17.23 3.83
N GLU A 157 -10.03 -18.37 3.78
CA GLU A 157 -11.20 -18.61 4.63
C GLU A 157 -10.80 -18.97 6.07
N THR A 158 -9.59 -19.51 6.24
CA THR A 158 -9.10 -19.96 7.55
C THR A 158 -7.69 -19.43 7.86
N ALA A 159 -7.33 -19.44 9.13
CA ALA A 159 -5.96 -19.10 9.54
C ALA A 159 -4.91 -20.06 8.97
N GLU A 160 -5.30 -21.33 8.79
CA GLU A 160 -4.43 -22.33 8.16
C GLU A 160 -4.13 -21.98 6.69
N ASP A 161 -5.14 -21.52 5.94
CA ASP A 161 -4.96 -21.10 4.55
C ASP A 161 -4.00 -19.92 4.47
N ILE A 162 -4.14 -18.96 5.38
CA ILE A 162 -3.24 -17.80 5.48
C ILE A 162 -1.80 -18.24 5.78
N LEU A 163 -1.62 -19.16 6.71
CA LEU A 163 -0.29 -19.70 7.04
C LEU A 163 0.31 -20.48 5.87
N MET A 164 -0.48 -21.30 5.19
CA MET A 164 -0.02 -22.02 4.00
C MET A 164 0.39 -21.05 2.90
N HIS A 165 -0.42 -20.01 2.66
CA HIS A 165 -0.10 -18.98 1.69
C HIS A 165 1.18 -18.21 2.06
N LEU A 166 1.41 -17.94 3.36
CA LEU A 166 2.65 -17.36 3.85
C LEU A 166 3.87 -18.25 3.60
N LEU A 167 3.74 -19.55 3.86
CA LEU A 167 4.82 -20.53 3.66
C LEU A 167 5.18 -20.70 2.18
N ASP A 168 4.19 -20.60 1.30
CA ASP A 168 4.37 -20.65 -0.16
C ASP A 168 4.94 -19.35 -0.74
N GLY A 169 5.18 -18.34 0.11
CA GLY A 169 5.68 -17.03 -0.33
C GLY A 169 4.64 -16.21 -1.11
N GLY A 170 3.35 -16.50 -0.92
CA GLY A 170 2.28 -15.91 -1.69
C GLY A 170 1.91 -14.47 -1.31
N PHE A 171 2.39 -13.95 -0.18
CA PHE A 171 2.14 -12.56 0.19
C PHE A 171 3.15 -11.63 -0.48
N SER A 172 2.63 -10.63 -1.20
CA SER A 172 3.45 -9.61 -1.85
C SER A 172 4.09 -8.65 -0.84
N SER A 173 3.50 -8.51 0.37
CA SER A 173 3.95 -7.56 1.37
C SER A 173 3.44 -7.89 2.78
N ALA A 174 4.04 -7.25 3.79
CA ALA A 174 3.59 -7.34 5.18
C ALA A 174 2.18 -6.75 5.36
N ALA A 175 1.86 -5.67 4.66
CA ALA A 175 0.52 -5.07 4.69
C ALA A 175 -0.53 -6.03 4.14
N HIS A 176 -0.19 -6.73 3.06
CA HIS A 176 -1.05 -7.73 2.46
C HIS A 176 -1.35 -8.88 3.44
N PHE A 177 -0.32 -9.43 4.10
CA PHE A 177 -0.49 -10.42 5.16
C PHE A 177 -1.39 -9.89 6.29
N GLN A 178 -1.15 -8.67 6.80
CA GLN A 178 -1.96 -8.08 7.87
C GLN A 178 -3.43 -7.92 7.49
N LEU A 179 -3.72 -7.59 6.23
CA LEU A 179 -5.09 -7.49 5.73
C LEU A 179 -5.80 -8.85 5.74
N GLN A 180 -5.14 -9.89 5.25
CA GLN A 180 -5.68 -11.23 5.21
C GLN A 180 -5.83 -11.82 6.62
N ALA A 181 -4.86 -11.56 7.50
CA ALA A 181 -4.88 -12.01 8.88
C ALA A 181 -5.91 -11.28 9.75
N SER A 182 -6.41 -10.13 9.29
CA SER A 182 -7.42 -9.33 9.99
C SER A 182 -8.66 -10.17 10.32
N GLY A 183 -9.01 -10.22 11.61
CA GLY A 183 -10.12 -11.05 12.09
C GLY A 183 -9.76 -12.49 12.47
N THR A 184 -8.51 -12.89 12.32
CA THR A 184 -7.98 -14.16 12.83
C THR A 184 -7.00 -13.92 13.99
N TYR A 185 -6.61 -14.98 14.70
CA TYR A 185 -5.57 -14.90 15.73
C TYR A 185 -4.19 -14.52 15.18
N LEU A 186 -4.00 -14.58 13.88
CA LEU A 186 -2.76 -14.19 13.20
C LEU A 186 -2.58 -12.68 13.10
N ALA A 187 -3.62 -11.88 13.30
CA ALA A 187 -3.54 -10.42 13.25
C ALA A 187 -2.54 -9.84 14.28
N ASP A 188 -2.50 -10.44 15.48
CA ASP A 188 -1.61 -10.05 16.56
C ASP A 188 -0.39 -10.98 16.69
N PHE A 189 -0.14 -11.79 15.65
CA PHE A 189 0.93 -12.77 15.68
C PHE A 189 2.30 -12.12 15.46
N HIS A 190 3.12 -12.17 16.48
CA HIS A 190 4.52 -11.76 16.45
C HIS A 190 5.43 -12.98 16.62
N PRO A 191 5.77 -13.68 15.54
CA PRO A 191 6.60 -14.87 15.64
C PRO A 191 8.00 -14.50 16.15
N LEU A 192 8.35 -14.97 17.34
CA LEU A 192 9.69 -14.84 17.89
C LEU A 192 10.61 -16.01 17.47
N THR A 193 10.00 -17.12 17.00
CA THR A 193 10.73 -18.34 16.66
C THR A 193 9.98 -19.08 15.56
N PHE A 194 10.72 -19.54 14.55
CA PHE A 194 10.24 -20.50 13.56
C PHE A 194 10.77 -21.88 13.90
N ALA A 195 9.90 -22.89 13.93
CA ALA A 195 10.30 -24.27 13.94
C ALA A 195 10.11 -24.85 12.55
N LEU A 196 11.19 -25.27 11.88
CA LEU A 196 11.12 -26.04 10.65
C LEU A 196 11.14 -27.52 11.04
N ILE A 197 10.06 -28.24 10.72
CA ILE A 197 9.99 -29.68 10.89
C ILE A 197 10.23 -30.32 9.53
N ASP A 198 11.38 -30.95 9.34
CA ASP A 198 11.67 -31.75 8.15
C ASP A 198 10.91 -33.06 8.25
N LEU A 199 9.83 -33.17 7.50
CA LEU A 199 8.99 -34.38 7.42
C LEU A 199 9.50 -35.39 6.38
N GLU A 200 10.48 -35.04 5.55
CA GLU A 200 10.95 -35.93 4.49
C GLU A 200 11.66 -37.15 5.05
N ALA A 201 12.49 -36.97 6.05
CA ALA A 201 13.13 -38.08 6.78
C ALA A 201 12.12 -38.95 7.53
N TYR A 202 11.06 -38.33 8.06
CA TYR A 202 9.99 -38.99 8.77
C TYR A 202 9.07 -39.76 7.81
N HIS A 203 8.75 -39.17 6.66
CA HIS A 203 7.93 -39.80 5.61
C HIS A 203 8.59 -41.06 5.05
N ASN A 204 9.90 -41.06 4.87
CA ASN A 204 10.67 -42.20 4.39
C ASN A 204 10.76 -43.35 5.43
N ALA A 205 10.62 -43.04 6.72
CA ALA A 205 10.64 -44.03 7.80
C ALA A 205 9.26 -44.66 8.05
N TYR A 206 8.18 -43.96 7.80
CA TYR A 206 6.80 -44.39 8.13
C TYR A 206 5.91 -44.25 6.91
N MET A 207 5.76 -45.29 6.16
CA MET A 207 4.98 -45.35 4.93
C MET A 207 3.49 -44.96 5.11
N GLY A 208 3.17 -43.67 4.88
CA GLY A 208 1.79 -43.22 4.65
C GLY A 208 1.39 -41.92 5.39
N LYS A 209 0.90 -40.93 4.64
CA LYS A 209 0.46 -39.62 5.15
C LYS A 209 -0.56 -39.68 6.31
N ARG A 210 -1.32 -40.77 6.41
CA ARG A 210 -2.36 -40.94 7.43
C ARG A 210 -1.79 -41.25 8.80
N HIS A 211 -0.73 -42.03 8.85
CA HIS A 211 -0.08 -42.41 10.10
C HIS A 211 0.72 -41.28 10.69
N LEU A 212 1.32 -40.46 9.86
CA LEU A 212 2.09 -39.28 10.25
C LEU A 212 1.23 -38.23 10.95
N ARG A 213 0.01 -38.03 10.47
CA ARG A 213 -0.94 -37.09 11.05
C ARG A 213 -1.41 -37.54 12.44
N GLU A 214 -1.75 -38.80 12.60
CA GLU A 214 -2.19 -39.36 13.87
C GLU A 214 -1.08 -39.35 14.93
N GLU A 215 0.20 -39.55 14.56
CA GLU A 215 1.32 -39.46 15.49
C GLU A 215 1.69 -38.02 15.86
N LEU A 216 1.60 -37.07 14.93
CA LEU A 216 1.85 -35.66 15.21
C LEU A 216 0.77 -35.08 16.14
N GLU A 217 -0.49 -35.43 15.97
CA GLU A 217 -1.59 -35.02 16.85
C GLU A 217 -1.44 -35.58 18.29
N THR A 218 -0.73 -36.70 18.46
CA THR A 218 -0.47 -37.30 19.78
C THR A 218 0.79 -36.77 20.45
N GLN A 219 1.72 -36.13 19.73
CA GLN A 219 2.99 -35.62 20.28
C GLN A 219 3.02 -34.12 20.49
N ILE A 220 2.07 -33.37 19.98
CA ILE A 220 1.92 -31.93 20.26
C ILE A 220 0.93 -31.81 21.43
N PRO A 221 1.38 -31.51 22.65
CA PRO A 221 0.45 -31.28 23.75
C PRO A 221 -0.34 -30.02 23.44
N ASP A 222 -1.66 -30.09 23.72
CA ASP A 222 -2.56 -28.93 23.66
C ASP A 222 -1.92 -27.73 24.39
N ALA A 223 -1.63 -26.63 23.67
CA ALA A 223 -1.08 -25.41 24.19
C ALA A 223 -2.20 -24.47 24.65
#